data_9995e973f66c22ff339a5fceda1efe55
#
_entry.id   9995e973f66c22ff339a5fceda1efe55
#
_cell.length_a   1.000
_cell.length_b   1.000
_cell.length_c   1.000
_cell.angle_alpha   90.00
_cell.angle_beta   90.00
_cell.angle_gamma   90.00
#
_symmetry.space_group_name_H-M   'P 1'
#
loop_
_entity.id
_entity.type
_entity.pdbx_description
1 polymer ?
#
loop_
_entity_poly.entity_id
_entity_poly.type
_entity_poly.pdbx_seq_one_letter_code
_entity_poly.pdbx_strand_id
1 'polypeptide(L)'
;MLLLAYERRPGGRTICYSLCELSIKMEEYVQAIEYYKEFVQVAPKDPGRYILQYKLYEAQDVSLEERIAVLEELKKRDYREKWAYELAYLYHRVGLAARCVEECDELILWFGEGKYVIKAMELKMLHQPLTPEQQEKYDHRFDAPGTQQYSQNYAQDPGYGQNETYDPNQGYVQDGSYDPNQGYAQGGSYDPNQGYAQDGSYD
;
A
#
# COMPACT_ATOMS: atom_id res chain seq x y z
N MET A 1 -13.65 16.47 -24.05
CA MET A 1 -12.38 16.38 -24.84
C MET A 1 -11.88 14.94 -24.95
N LEU A 2 -11.66 14.18 -23.85
CA LEU A 2 -11.17 12.78 -23.92
C LEU A 2 -12.11 11.83 -24.66
N LEU A 3 -13.43 11.89 -24.45
CA LEU A 3 -14.41 11.07 -25.16
C LEU A 3 -14.40 11.33 -26.66
N LEU A 4 -14.32 12.58 -27.10
CA LEU A 4 -14.20 12.93 -28.53
C LEU A 4 -12.90 12.41 -29.15
N ALA A 5 -11.81 12.37 -28.38
CA ALA A 5 -10.54 11.79 -28.81
C ALA A 5 -10.66 10.26 -28.95
N TYR A 6 -11.39 9.62 -28.03
CA TYR A 6 -11.68 8.19 -28.06
C TYR A 6 -12.55 7.81 -29.27
N GLU A 7 -13.62 8.57 -29.54
CA GLU A 7 -14.47 8.35 -30.71
C GLU A 7 -13.71 8.44 -32.04
N ARG A 8 -12.74 9.37 -32.12
CA ARG A 8 -11.87 9.53 -33.29
C ARG A 8 -10.82 8.46 -33.47
N ARG A 9 -10.36 7.88 -32.35
CA ARG A 9 -9.29 6.87 -32.33
C ARG A 9 -9.50 5.90 -31.17
N PRO A 10 -10.45 4.96 -31.30
CA PRO A 10 -10.64 3.91 -30.30
C PRO A 10 -9.34 3.11 -30.09
N GLY A 11 -9.12 2.62 -28.88
CA GLY A 11 -7.97 1.77 -28.57
C GLY A 11 -6.64 2.52 -28.41
N GLY A 12 -6.65 3.83 -28.23
CA GLY A 12 -5.44 4.58 -27.91
C GLY A 12 -4.99 4.31 -26.47
N ARG A 13 -3.79 3.72 -26.27
CA ARG A 13 -3.22 3.40 -24.94
C ARG A 13 -3.42 4.51 -23.91
N THR A 14 -2.94 5.72 -24.23
CA THR A 14 -3.02 6.88 -23.31
C THR A 14 -4.47 7.31 -23.06
N ILE A 15 -5.33 7.21 -24.06
CA ILE A 15 -6.74 7.61 -23.95
C ILE A 15 -7.47 6.63 -23.03
N CYS A 16 -7.32 5.32 -23.25
CA CYS A 16 -7.94 4.28 -22.41
C CYS A 16 -7.47 4.40 -20.95
N TYR A 17 -6.16 4.65 -20.74
CA TYR A 17 -5.62 4.89 -19.41
C TYR A 17 -6.27 6.10 -18.73
N SER A 18 -6.32 7.25 -19.41
CA SER A 18 -6.88 8.48 -18.85
C SER A 18 -8.39 8.40 -18.64
N LEU A 19 -9.12 7.70 -19.53
CA LEU A 19 -10.55 7.47 -19.36
C LEU A 19 -10.84 6.56 -18.17
N CYS A 20 -10.06 5.50 -18.00
CA CYS A 20 -10.16 4.64 -16.81
C CYS A 20 -9.94 5.43 -15.52
N GLU A 21 -8.85 6.23 -15.43
CA GLU A 21 -8.60 7.07 -14.27
C GLU A 21 -9.71 8.09 -13.98
N LEU A 22 -10.25 8.69 -15.04
CA LEU A 22 -11.34 9.65 -14.91
C LEU A 22 -12.62 8.97 -14.42
N SER A 23 -12.98 7.82 -15.01
CA SER A 23 -14.17 7.06 -14.59
C SER A 23 -14.06 6.57 -13.14
N ILE A 24 -12.87 6.19 -12.67
CA ILE A 24 -12.63 5.87 -11.24
C ILE A 24 -12.93 7.09 -10.37
N LYS A 25 -12.42 8.28 -10.73
CA LYS A 25 -12.65 9.51 -9.96
C LYS A 25 -14.11 9.97 -9.97
N MET A 26 -14.87 9.59 -10.99
CA MET A 26 -16.31 9.86 -11.12
C MET A 26 -17.17 8.77 -10.49
N GLU A 27 -16.55 7.75 -9.89
CA GLU A 27 -17.21 6.58 -9.30
C GLU A 27 -18.02 5.76 -10.31
N GLU A 28 -17.73 5.93 -11.61
CA GLU A 28 -18.34 5.17 -12.71
C GLU A 28 -17.58 3.85 -12.92
N TYR A 29 -17.64 2.95 -11.94
CA TYR A 29 -16.80 1.75 -11.89
C TYR A 29 -17.04 0.78 -13.04
N VAL A 30 -18.27 0.67 -13.55
CA VAL A 30 -18.58 -0.19 -14.71
C VAL A 30 -17.81 0.29 -15.94
N GLN A 31 -17.84 1.58 -16.22
CA GLN A 31 -17.10 2.16 -17.35
C GLN A 31 -15.58 2.09 -17.12
N ALA A 32 -15.12 2.34 -15.89
CA ALA A 32 -13.72 2.23 -15.53
C ALA A 32 -13.17 0.81 -15.81
N ILE A 33 -13.95 -0.24 -15.50
CA ILE A 33 -13.57 -1.63 -15.77
C ILE A 33 -13.50 -1.89 -17.27
N GLU A 34 -14.44 -1.35 -18.08
CA GLU A 34 -14.39 -1.54 -19.54
C GLU A 34 -13.14 -0.87 -20.14
N TYR A 35 -12.82 0.38 -19.76
CA TYR A 35 -11.59 1.04 -20.21
C TYR A 35 -10.33 0.35 -19.70
N TYR A 36 -10.35 -0.24 -18.49
CA TYR A 36 -9.26 -1.05 -18.00
C TYR A 36 -9.04 -2.30 -18.86
N LYS A 37 -10.08 -3.04 -19.18
CA LYS A 37 -10.02 -4.22 -20.05
C LYS A 37 -9.43 -3.87 -21.41
N GLU A 38 -9.91 -2.78 -22.01
CA GLU A 38 -9.40 -2.29 -23.29
C GLU A 38 -7.93 -1.89 -23.20
N PHE A 39 -7.52 -1.17 -22.15
CA PHE A 39 -6.12 -0.82 -21.91
C PHE A 39 -5.23 -2.07 -21.83
N VAL A 40 -5.65 -3.10 -21.09
CA VAL A 40 -4.89 -4.36 -20.96
C VAL A 40 -4.77 -5.09 -22.29
N GLN A 41 -5.78 -5.03 -23.16
CA GLN A 41 -5.72 -5.61 -24.51
C GLN A 41 -4.76 -4.86 -25.42
N VAL A 42 -4.80 -3.52 -25.39
CA VAL A 42 -3.96 -2.67 -26.25
C VAL A 42 -2.51 -2.64 -25.78
N ALA A 43 -2.28 -2.69 -24.47
CA ALA A 43 -0.96 -2.58 -23.86
C ALA A 43 -0.71 -3.66 -22.77
N PRO A 44 -0.67 -4.95 -23.12
CA PRO A 44 -0.62 -6.05 -22.13
C PRO A 44 0.66 -6.08 -21.30
N LYS A 45 1.76 -5.49 -21.80
CA LYS A 45 3.05 -5.44 -21.11
C LYS A 45 3.27 -4.15 -20.32
N ASP A 46 2.34 -3.20 -20.43
CA ASP A 46 2.48 -1.91 -19.76
C ASP A 46 2.28 -2.06 -18.24
N PRO A 47 3.23 -1.62 -17.40
CA PRO A 47 3.08 -1.67 -15.95
C PRO A 47 1.93 -0.78 -15.44
N GLY A 48 1.47 0.20 -16.21
CA GLY A 48 0.31 1.04 -15.91
C GLY A 48 -0.97 0.25 -15.65
N ARG A 49 -1.09 -0.99 -16.18
CA ARG A 49 -2.22 -1.87 -15.90
C ARG A 49 -2.36 -2.19 -14.40
N TYR A 50 -1.24 -2.37 -13.70
CA TYR A 50 -1.26 -2.64 -12.25
C TYR A 50 -1.63 -1.38 -11.46
N ILE A 51 -1.22 -0.20 -11.94
CA ILE A 51 -1.61 1.07 -11.33
C ILE A 51 -3.12 1.29 -11.45
N LEU A 52 -3.70 1.05 -12.62
CA LEU A 52 -5.14 1.14 -12.82
C LEU A 52 -5.89 0.09 -12.00
N GLN A 53 -5.39 -1.14 -11.95
CA GLN A 53 -5.97 -2.21 -11.15
C GLN A 53 -5.96 -1.87 -9.67
N TYR A 54 -4.83 -1.36 -9.16
CA TYR A 54 -4.74 -0.91 -7.78
C TYR A 54 -5.77 0.19 -7.47
N LYS A 55 -5.86 1.21 -8.31
CA LYS A 55 -6.84 2.30 -8.15
C LYS A 55 -8.29 1.82 -8.20
N LEU A 56 -8.61 0.86 -9.07
CA LEU A 56 -9.92 0.22 -9.12
C LEU A 56 -10.22 -0.54 -7.83
N TYR A 57 -9.26 -1.30 -7.32
CA TYR A 57 -9.39 -2.05 -6.07
C TYR A 57 -9.55 -1.13 -4.87
N GLU A 58 -8.78 -0.05 -4.83
CA GLU A 58 -8.88 0.98 -3.79
C GLU A 58 -10.26 1.63 -3.78
N ALA A 59 -10.76 2.05 -4.95
CA ALA A 59 -12.05 2.70 -5.09
C ALA A 59 -13.25 1.79 -4.80
N GLN A 60 -13.09 0.47 -4.91
CA GLN A 60 -14.12 -0.52 -4.62
C GLN A 60 -13.93 -1.21 -3.27
N ASP A 61 -13.04 -0.69 -2.43
CA ASP A 61 -12.72 -1.21 -1.09
C ASP A 61 -12.39 -2.71 -1.07
N VAL A 62 -11.66 -3.16 -2.10
CA VAL A 62 -11.15 -4.53 -2.18
C VAL A 62 -10.12 -4.74 -1.07
N SER A 63 -9.97 -5.98 -0.60
CA SER A 63 -9.10 -6.35 0.52
C SER A 63 -7.67 -5.83 0.36
N LEU A 64 -7.02 -5.51 1.50
CA LEU A 64 -5.66 -5.00 1.49
C LEU A 64 -4.66 -6.02 0.92
N GLU A 65 -4.91 -7.31 1.15
CA GLU A 65 -4.07 -8.40 0.65
C GLU A 65 -4.07 -8.47 -0.89
N GLU A 66 -5.23 -8.29 -1.51
CA GLU A 66 -5.32 -8.23 -2.98
C GLU A 66 -4.66 -6.98 -3.55
N ARG A 67 -4.81 -5.84 -2.85
CA ARG A 67 -4.13 -4.58 -3.22
C ARG A 67 -2.61 -4.73 -3.10
N ILE A 68 -2.11 -5.37 -2.05
CA ILE A 68 -0.69 -5.71 -1.88
C ILE A 68 -0.19 -6.56 -3.04
N ALA A 69 -0.90 -7.64 -3.38
CA ALA A 69 -0.50 -8.52 -4.47
C ALA A 69 -0.35 -7.78 -5.81
N VAL A 70 -1.22 -6.83 -6.10
CA VAL A 70 -1.13 -5.99 -7.31
C VAL A 70 0.12 -5.11 -7.29
N LEU A 71 0.45 -4.48 -6.16
CA LEU A 71 1.64 -3.63 -6.04
C LEU A 71 2.95 -4.44 -6.03
N GLU A 72 2.96 -5.64 -5.48
CA GLU A 72 4.09 -6.57 -5.60
C GLU A 72 4.39 -6.94 -7.06
N GLU A 73 3.34 -7.15 -7.88
CA GLU A 73 3.52 -7.39 -9.32
C GLU A 73 3.98 -6.14 -10.07
N LEU A 74 3.52 -4.96 -9.68
CA LEU A 74 4.03 -3.70 -10.20
C LEU A 74 5.51 -3.54 -9.88
N LYS A 75 5.92 -3.74 -8.63
CA LYS A 75 7.30 -3.64 -8.14
C LYS A 75 8.28 -4.48 -8.98
N LYS A 76 7.92 -5.70 -9.31
CA LYS A 76 8.75 -6.61 -10.15
C LYS A 76 9.02 -6.08 -11.55
N ARG A 77 8.19 -5.15 -12.05
CA ARG A 77 8.24 -4.65 -13.43
C ARG A 77 8.69 -3.20 -13.54
N ASP A 78 8.29 -2.39 -12.59
CA ASP A 78 8.48 -0.95 -12.61
C ASP A 78 8.50 -0.42 -11.16
N TYR A 79 9.71 -0.32 -10.59
CA TYR A 79 9.91 0.15 -9.22
C TYR A 79 9.90 1.67 -9.18
N ARG A 80 8.81 2.26 -8.71
CA ARG A 80 8.61 3.71 -8.59
C ARG A 80 8.38 4.11 -7.16
N GLU A 81 8.99 5.21 -6.76
CA GLU A 81 9.00 5.78 -5.42
C GLU A 81 7.61 5.82 -4.76
N LYS A 82 6.62 6.40 -5.44
CA LYS A 82 5.25 6.50 -4.93
C LYS A 82 4.65 5.13 -4.60
N TRP A 83 4.78 4.18 -5.51
CA TRP A 83 4.13 2.87 -5.38
C TRP A 83 4.87 1.94 -4.42
N ALA A 84 6.19 2.12 -4.28
CA ALA A 84 6.98 1.46 -3.25
C ALA A 84 6.54 1.93 -1.85
N TYR A 85 6.36 3.25 -1.67
CA TYR A 85 5.83 3.77 -0.42
C TYR A 85 4.41 3.26 -0.14
N GLU A 86 3.53 3.23 -1.14
CA GLU A 86 2.18 2.71 -1.01
C GLU A 86 2.18 1.24 -0.57
N LEU A 87 3.06 0.42 -1.14
CA LEU A 87 3.22 -0.98 -0.75
C LEU A 87 3.69 -1.11 0.70
N ALA A 88 4.70 -0.31 1.12
CA ALA A 88 5.16 -0.28 2.49
C ALA A 88 4.04 0.10 3.47
N TYR A 89 3.24 1.10 3.11
CA TYR A 89 2.10 1.55 3.90
C TYR A 89 1.01 0.47 4.02
N LEU A 90 0.72 -0.26 2.95
CA LEU A 90 -0.21 -1.40 3.03
C LEU A 90 0.31 -2.52 3.93
N TYR A 91 1.62 -2.83 3.90
CA TYR A 91 2.22 -3.79 4.84
C TYR A 91 2.06 -3.34 6.28
N HIS A 92 2.25 -2.04 6.55
CA HIS A 92 1.98 -1.48 7.88
C HIS A 92 0.53 -1.70 8.30
N ARG A 93 -0.44 -1.39 7.42
CA ARG A 93 -1.88 -1.53 7.72
C ARG A 93 -2.33 -2.96 8.01
N VAL A 94 -1.72 -3.95 7.38
CA VAL A 94 -2.03 -5.37 7.64
C VAL A 94 -1.17 -5.97 8.77
N GLY A 95 -0.35 -5.16 9.46
CA GLY A 95 0.47 -5.60 10.58
C GLY A 95 1.75 -6.38 10.20
N LEU A 96 2.15 -6.37 8.94
CA LEU A 96 3.38 -7.01 8.45
C LEU A 96 4.60 -6.11 8.68
N ALA A 97 4.91 -5.81 9.94
CA ALA A 97 5.95 -4.86 10.34
C ALA A 97 7.32 -5.13 9.69
N ALA A 98 7.76 -6.38 9.64
CA ALA A 98 9.05 -6.73 9.03
C ALA A 98 9.09 -6.37 7.54
N ARG A 99 8.04 -6.72 6.77
CA ARG A 99 7.94 -6.39 5.34
C ARG A 99 7.82 -4.89 5.10
N CYS A 100 7.10 -4.18 5.98
CA CYS A 100 7.02 -2.73 5.92
C CYS A 100 8.41 -2.09 6.04
N VAL A 101 9.19 -2.52 7.02
CA VAL A 101 10.55 -2.02 7.26
C VAL A 101 11.48 -2.35 6.10
N GLU A 102 11.45 -3.58 5.58
CA GLU A 102 12.23 -4.00 4.42
C GLU A 102 11.93 -3.14 3.20
N GLU A 103 10.64 -2.88 2.92
CA GLU A 103 10.24 -2.04 1.79
C GLU A 103 10.64 -0.58 1.97
N CYS A 104 10.54 -0.04 3.20
CA CYS A 104 11.01 1.30 3.52
C CYS A 104 12.54 1.42 3.30
N ASP A 105 13.31 0.44 3.77
CA ASP A 105 14.77 0.44 3.60
C ASP A 105 15.18 0.34 2.12
N GLU A 106 14.50 -0.50 1.36
CA GLU A 106 14.73 -0.60 -0.08
C GLU A 106 14.41 0.72 -0.79
N LEU A 107 13.29 1.35 -0.47
CA LEU A 107 12.91 2.64 -1.03
C LEU A 107 13.95 3.74 -0.70
N ILE A 108 14.38 3.84 0.56
CA ILE A 108 15.38 4.79 1.01
C ILE A 108 16.72 4.56 0.29
N LEU A 109 17.10 3.31 0.10
CA LEU A 109 18.34 2.94 -0.60
C LEU A 109 18.31 3.31 -2.09
N TRP A 110 17.20 3.00 -2.78
CA TRP A 110 17.09 3.19 -4.22
C TRP A 110 16.94 4.66 -4.63
N PHE A 111 16.14 5.43 -3.90
CA PHE A 111 15.81 6.80 -4.31
C PHE A 111 16.65 7.85 -3.56
N GLY A 112 17.15 7.54 -2.38
CA GLY A 112 18.07 8.37 -1.61
C GLY A 112 17.45 9.64 -1.02
N GLU A 113 16.70 10.40 -1.82
CA GLU A 113 16.08 11.68 -1.45
C GLU A 113 14.69 11.80 -2.07
N GLY A 114 13.83 12.65 -1.51
CA GLY A 114 12.50 12.91 -2.05
C GLY A 114 11.40 12.76 -1.01
N LYS A 115 10.19 13.19 -1.37
CA LYS A 115 9.06 13.21 -0.44
C LYS A 115 8.67 11.82 0.07
N TYR A 116 8.73 10.80 -0.78
CA TYR A 116 8.37 9.45 -0.37
C TYR A 116 9.48 8.77 0.42
N VAL A 117 10.74 9.17 0.21
CA VAL A 117 11.87 8.74 1.05
C VAL A 117 11.68 9.25 2.48
N ILE A 118 11.31 10.52 2.67
CA ILE A 118 11.01 11.08 3.98
C ILE A 118 9.83 10.35 4.62
N LYS A 119 8.74 10.15 3.89
CA LYS A 119 7.57 9.39 4.36
C LYS A 119 7.91 7.94 4.72
N ALA A 120 8.81 7.30 3.97
CA ALA A 120 9.27 5.96 4.27
C ALA A 120 10.11 5.91 5.57
N MET A 121 10.95 6.93 5.82
CA MET A 121 11.67 7.06 7.09
C MET A 121 10.71 7.23 8.26
N GLU A 122 9.68 8.08 8.11
CA GLU A 122 8.64 8.29 9.12
C GLU A 122 7.84 7.01 9.39
N LEU A 123 7.44 6.30 8.34
CA LEU A 123 6.74 5.02 8.45
C LEU A 123 7.60 3.95 9.13
N LYS A 124 8.90 3.89 8.79
CA LYS A 124 9.85 2.98 9.40
C LYS A 124 10.00 3.25 10.91
N MET A 125 10.06 4.52 11.32
CA MET A 125 10.17 4.90 12.75
C MET A 125 9.02 4.39 13.61
N LEU A 126 7.86 4.06 13.04
CA LEU A 126 6.76 3.43 13.77
C LEU A 126 7.06 1.98 14.19
N HIS A 127 8.01 1.34 13.54
CA HIS A 127 8.34 -0.06 13.76
C HIS A 127 9.73 -0.26 14.37
N GLN A 128 10.71 0.56 13.95
CA GLN A 128 12.07 0.51 14.45
C GLN A 128 12.80 1.85 14.22
N PRO A 129 13.83 2.16 15.02
CA PRO A 129 14.62 3.37 14.85
C PRO A 129 15.34 3.40 13.49
N LEU A 130 15.57 4.59 12.97
CA LEU A 130 16.41 4.80 11.80
C LEU A 130 17.86 4.39 12.06
N THR A 131 18.57 4.00 11.00
CA THR A 131 20.03 3.87 11.10
C THR A 131 20.66 5.25 11.28
N PRO A 132 21.90 5.33 11.83
CA PRO A 132 22.58 6.64 11.99
C PRO A 132 22.64 7.46 10.70
N GLU A 133 22.90 6.80 9.55
CA GLU A 133 22.94 7.44 8.23
C GLU A 133 21.56 7.93 7.79
N GLN A 134 20.51 7.15 8.04
CA GLN A 134 19.14 7.54 7.74
C GLN A 134 18.68 8.68 8.65
N GLN A 135 19.08 8.65 9.93
CA GLN A 135 18.76 9.72 10.88
C GLN A 135 19.41 11.05 10.46
N GLU A 136 20.68 11.04 10.08
CA GLU A 136 21.37 12.22 9.57
C GLU A 136 20.67 12.81 8.35
N LYS A 137 20.29 11.98 7.37
CA LYS A 137 19.52 12.41 6.21
C LYS A 137 18.15 12.99 6.60
N TYR A 138 17.49 12.37 7.56
CA TYR A 138 16.19 12.83 8.03
C TYR A 138 16.29 14.18 8.75
N ASP A 139 17.30 14.39 9.57
CA ASP A 139 17.51 15.64 10.30
C ASP A 139 17.83 16.81 9.34
N HIS A 140 18.56 16.54 8.26
CA HIS A 140 18.92 17.52 7.24
C HIS A 140 17.94 17.62 6.06
N ARG A 141 16.78 16.96 6.14
CA ARG A 141 15.80 16.87 5.02
C ARG A 141 15.28 18.21 4.49
N PHE A 142 15.42 19.30 5.27
CA PHE A 142 14.97 20.63 4.90
C PHE A 142 16.12 21.63 4.61
N ASP A 143 17.37 21.21 4.73
CA ASP A 143 18.53 22.10 4.58
C ASP A 143 18.93 22.33 3.12
N ALA A 144 18.48 21.51 2.17
CA ALA A 144 18.81 21.67 0.77
C ALA A 144 18.03 22.84 0.13
N PRO A 145 18.69 23.70 -0.67
CA PRO A 145 18.03 24.79 -1.40
C PRO A 145 17.04 24.18 -2.43
N GLY A 146 15.74 24.38 -2.20
CA GLY A 146 14.65 23.80 -2.98
C GLY A 146 13.69 22.95 -2.16
N THR A 147 14.10 22.45 -1.01
CA THR A 147 13.27 21.59 -0.13
C THR A 147 12.20 22.39 0.63
N GLN A 148 12.36 23.73 0.74
CA GLN A 148 11.31 24.60 1.33
C GLN A 148 9.99 24.54 0.53
N GLN A 149 10.05 24.21 -0.74
CA GLN A 149 8.87 23.99 -1.58
C GLN A 149 8.19 22.65 -1.28
N TYR A 150 8.93 21.66 -0.76
CA TYR A 150 8.37 20.39 -0.31
C TYR A 150 7.60 20.51 1.01
N SER A 151 8.02 21.37 1.94
CA SER A 151 7.33 21.57 3.21
C SER A 151 5.93 22.18 3.02
N GLN A 152 5.74 23.03 2.00
CA GLN A 152 4.43 23.60 1.67
C GLN A 152 3.53 22.64 0.87
N ASN A 153 4.12 21.78 0.01
CA ASN A 153 3.40 20.77 -0.75
C ASN A 153 3.10 19.51 0.09
N TYR A 154 3.84 19.27 1.16
CA TYR A 154 3.65 18.15 2.07
C TYR A 154 2.29 18.21 2.78
N ALA A 155 1.82 19.43 3.08
CA ALA A 155 0.51 19.68 3.69
C ALA A 155 -0.66 19.73 2.69
N GLN A 156 -0.38 19.73 1.38
CA GLN A 156 -1.38 19.97 0.33
C GLN A 156 -1.46 18.87 -0.74
N ASP A 157 -0.84 17.68 -0.52
CA ASP A 157 -0.93 16.60 -1.49
C ASP A 157 -2.32 15.94 -1.45
N PRO A 158 -3.23 16.22 -2.39
CA PRO A 158 -4.58 15.65 -2.40
C PRO A 158 -4.60 14.18 -2.83
N GLY A 159 -3.45 13.54 -2.93
CA GLY A 159 -3.29 12.16 -3.40
C GLY A 159 -3.45 11.09 -2.33
N TYR A 160 -3.63 11.45 -1.06
CA TYR A 160 -4.06 10.55 -0.01
C TYR A 160 -5.53 10.82 0.30
N GLY A 161 -6.32 9.79 0.04
CA GLY A 161 -7.75 9.80 0.12
C GLY A 161 -8.32 10.47 1.36
N GLN A 162 -9.49 11.02 1.18
CA GLN A 162 -10.31 11.74 2.13
C GLN A 162 -10.74 10.93 3.38
N ASN A 163 -9.92 9.97 3.83
CA ASN A 163 -10.11 9.29 5.11
C ASN A 163 -8.74 9.00 5.72
N GLU A 164 -8.41 9.77 6.74
CA GLU A 164 -7.25 9.71 7.62
C GLU A 164 -6.10 10.63 7.22
N THR A 165 -6.21 11.88 7.69
CA THR A 165 -5.08 12.77 7.90
C THR A 165 -4.12 12.11 8.89
N TYR A 166 -2.98 11.61 8.38
CA TYR A 166 -1.86 11.28 9.24
C TYR A 166 -1.32 12.58 9.83
N ASP A 167 -1.65 12.85 11.07
CA ASP A 167 -1.05 13.90 11.89
C ASP A 167 0.04 13.23 12.76
N PRO A 168 1.34 13.51 12.51
CA PRO A 168 2.41 12.95 13.32
C PRO A 168 2.36 13.39 14.79
N ASN A 169 1.53 14.41 15.13
CA ASN A 169 1.31 14.89 16.48
C ASN A 169 0.00 14.37 17.11
N GLN A 170 -0.84 13.71 16.38
CA GLN A 170 -1.95 12.95 16.96
C GLN A 170 -1.46 11.54 17.25
N GLY A 171 -1.14 11.30 18.52
CA GLY A 171 -0.93 9.94 19.01
C GLY A 171 -2.10 9.06 18.55
N TYR A 172 -1.77 7.85 18.12
CA TYR A 172 -2.73 6.85 17.67
C TYR A 172 -3.99 6.87 18.53
N VAL A 173 -5.12 7.24 17.97
CA VAL A 173 -6.40 6.85 18.53
C VAL A 173 -6.45 5.35 18.35
N GLN A 174 -6.14 4.63 19.42
CA GLN A 174 -6.38 3.20 19.51
C GLN A 174 -7.84 2.97 19.15
N ASP A 175 -8.07 2.43 17.96
CA ASP A 175 -9.31 1.75 17.67
C ASP A 175 -9.40 0.59 18.69
N GLY A 176 -10.40 0.66 19.57
CA GLY A 176 -10.47 -0.07 20.82
C GLY A 176 -10.76 -1.56 20.71
N SER A 177 -10.09 -2.29 19.82
CA SER A 177 -10.29 -3.73 19.67
C SER A 177 -9.06 -4.61 19.82
N TYR A 178 -7.87 -4.08 20.11
CA TYR A 178 -6.73 -4.89 20.46
C TYR A 178 -6.23 -4.58 21.88
N ASP A 179 -6.67 -5.38 22.86
CA ASP A 179 -6.13 -5.40 24.21
C ASP A 179 -5.05 -6.49 24.28
N PRO A 180 -3.75 -6.13 24.32
CA PRO A 180 -2.67 -7.10 24.45
C PRO A 180 -2.68 -7.80 25.81
N ASN A 181 -3.58 -7.40 26.73
CA ASN A 181 -3.71 -7.97 28.06
C ASN A 181 -4.93 -8.88 28.23
N GLN A 182 -5.73 -9.11 27.19
CA GLN A 182 -6.68 -10.21 27.19
C GLN A 182 -5.89 -11.51 27.01
N GLY A 183 -5.44 -12.01 28.13
CA GLY A 183 -4.82 -13.32 28.25
C GLY A 183 -5.73 -14.36 27.60
N TYR A 184 -5.14 -15.21 26.80
CA TYR A 184 -5.75 -16.44 26.34
C TYR A 184 -6.28 -17.17 27.56
N ALA A 185 -7.60 -17.15 27.74
CA ALA A 185 -8.25 -17.97 28.76
C ALA A 185 -7.91 -19.42 28.46
N GLN A 186 -7.24 -20.05 29.41
CA GLN A 186 -6.95 -21.46 29.45
C GLN A 186 -8.22 -22.27 29.13
N GLY A 187 -8.22 -22.88 27.99
CA GLY A 187 -9.17 -23.91 27.62
C GLY A 187 -8.43 -25.21 27.37
N GLY A 188 -8.51 -26.15 28.28
CA GLY A 188 -8.13 -27.54 28.05
C GLY A 188 -6.85 -27.98 28.76
N SER A 189 -7.01 -28.37 30.00
CA SER A 189 -6.11 -29.27 30.73
C SER A 189 -5.95 -30.56 29.93
N TYR A 190 -4.80 -30.76 29.30
CA TYR A 190 -4.39 -32.05 28.76
C TYR A 190 -3.82 -32.86 29.94
N ASP A 191 -4.57 -33.91 30.33
CA ASP A 191 -4.14 -34.87 31.32
C ASP A 191 -3.35 -36.01 30.62
N PRO A 192 -2.02 -36.10 30.80
CA PRO A 192 -1.23 -37.13 30.15
C PRO A 192 -1.39 -38.53 30.75
N ASN A 193 -2.33 -38.72 31.75
CA ASN A 193 -2.46 -39.97 32.47
C ASN A 193 -3.74 -40.77 32.20
N GLN A 194 -4.50 -40.42 31.18
CA GLN A 194 -5.59 -41.31 30.73
C GLN A 194 -5.04 -42.42 29.84
N GLY A 195 -4.82 -43.55 30.49
CA GLY A 195 -4.37 -44.77 29.86
C GLY A 195 -5.35 -45.30 28.81
N TYR A 196 -4.80 -45.77 27.73
CA TYR A 196 -5.49 -46.58 26.73
C TYR A 196 -5.99 -47.88 27.32
N ALA A 197 -7.27 -48.04 27.52
CA ALA A 197 -7.87 -49.35 27.72
C ALA A 197 -7.85 -50.09 26.40
N GLN A 198 -7.06 -51.16 26.33
CA GLN A 198 -7.19 -52.19 25.30
C GLN A 198 -8.49 -52.92 25.52
N ASP A 199 -9.39 -52.88 24.58
CA ASP A 199 -10.45 -53.87 24.48
C ASP A 199 -10.20 -54.70 23.22
N GLY A 200 -9.64 -55.89 23.49
CA GLY A 200 -9.54 -56.98 22.54
C GLY A 200 -10.70 -57.90 22.76
N SER A 201 -11.48 -58.14 21.76
CA SER A 201 -12.14 -59.43 21.60
C SER A 201 -12.46 -59.66 20.12
N TYR A 202 -11.77 -60.61 19.58
CA TYR A 202 -12.19 -61.39 18.40
C TYR A 202 -13.06 -62.53 18.88
N ASP A 203 -14.23 -62.65 18.24
CA ASP A 203 -14.87 -63.90 17.85
C ASP A 203 -15.72 -63.66 16.61
#